data_2acd9557a5cd485d06eae532fbe66fcf
#
_entry.id   2acd9557a5cd485d06eae532fbe66fcf
#
_cell.length_a   1.000
_cell.length_b   1.000
_cell.length_c   1.000
_cell.angle_alpha   90.00
_cell.angle_beta   90.00
_cell.angle_gamma   90.00
#
_symmetry.space_group_name_H-M   'P 1'
#
loop_
_entity.id
_entity.type
_entity.pdbx_description
1 polymer ?
#
loop_
_entity_poly.entity_id
_entity_poly.type
_entity_poly.pdbx_seq_one_letter_code
_entity_poly.pdbx_strand_id
1 'polypeptide(L)'
;MATRSQTAALLLAGALALAACGSGGASPSPSASGGSRTLVIDTSFDLKTADPGRTYEPTGLIVGKAVYETLLTFDGADVTKPVPALAESYELSEDGRTLTLKLRQGATFADGSPVTADDVVFSLTRVRDMKGTPSFLLDGVDVAKTDDSTITLTSKTANPTLPFILPNPALGIINSKLAQQHGATTDPQDKAEQYLNSSSAGSGPYQIESFNVSSQVTLKANPAYHGTKPAYDRVVIRNVEAATQKLNVSRGDSQIALNLSGDQVAGMPATLQVTKTPSANVIFLLANQDSAVSGTTTNAKFVEAVRKGVDYAGLLELAGEGSALAPGIIPSQLLGALPASQAPARDLEGAKAALAASGLGNPTVKLEYPSELTVNGLSFQPLAERIQANLKEVGITVDLQPAPVTTALDNYRNGKEEMGLWYWGPDYPDPSDYLLFLPGKTVGLRAGWKEGASKEVEESGEKAAAAIGDEARTAAYADMQNQLNAAGPFVPLLQPSQNIVTAASVTGLAYHPVWTVDIADLGVK
;
A
#
# COMPACT_ATOMS: atom_id res chain seq x y z
N MET A 1 -8.00 69.29 18.88
CA MET A 1 -6.72 69.98 18.64
C MET A 1 -6.05 69.11 17.56
N ALA A 2 -6.22 69.33 16.23
CA ALA A 2 -5.56 70.34 15.43
C ALA A 2 -4.03 70.12 15.49
N THR A 3 -3.35 69.75 14.38
CA THR A 3 -3.07 70.36 13.07
C THR A 3 -2.29 69.34 12.22
N ARG A 4 -2.58 68.97 10.98
CA ARG A 4 -2.34 69.59 9.66
C ARG A 4 -0.92 70.07 9.36
N SER A 5 -0.30 69.49 8.30
CA SER A 5 0.33 70.14 7.11
C SER A 5 1.03 69.07 6.28
N GLN A 6 0.71 68.69 5.04
CA GLN A 6 0.88 69.37 3.71
C GLN A 6 2.35 69.71 3.44
N THR A 7 2.94 69.31 2.40
CA THR A 7 3.09 69.44 0.94
C THR A 7 4.57 69.13 0.61
N ALA A 8 5.09 68.76 -0.52
CA ALA A 8 4.84 69.10 -1.91
C ALA A 8 5.59 68.13 -2.87
N ALA A 9 5.05 68.05 -4.08
CA ALA A 9 5.60 67.38 -5.26
C ALA A 9 6.76 68.16 -5.90
N LEU A 10 7.64 67.47 -6.62
CA LEU A 10 8.41 68.08 -7.73
C LEU A 10 8.63 67.04 -8.83
N LEU A 11 8.06 67.32 -9.98
CA LEU A 11 8.29 66.77 -11.30
C LEU A 11 9.60 67.37 -11.87
N LEU A 12 10.44 66.55 -12.53
CA LEU A 12 11.28 67.04 -13.63
C LEU A 12 11.41 65.99 -14.72
N ALA A 13 10.96 66.38 -15.89
CA ALA A 13 11.10 65.67 -17.16
C ALA A 13 12.44 66.07 -17.82
N GLY A 14 13.04 65.12 -18.54
CA GLY A 14 14.20 65.40 -19.38
C GLY A 14 14.30 64.39 -20.52
N ALA A 15 14.14 64.84 -21.73
CA ALA A 15 13.95 64.08 -22.96
C ALA A 15 15.24 63.85 -23.76
N LEU A 16 15.18 62.76 -24.59
CA LEU A 16 15.78 62.55 -25.91
C LEU A 16 17.31 62.63 -26.12
N ALA A 17 17.87 61.49 -26.62
CA ALA A 17 18.67 61.51 -27.86
C ALA A 17 18.65 60.14 -28.54
N LEU A 18 18.10 60.07 -29.76
CA LEU A 18 18.32 59.01 -30.74
C LEU A 18 19.74 59.11 -31.32
N ALA A 19 20.41 57.95 -31.46
CA ALA A 19 21.38 57.76 -32.49
C ALA A 19 21.30 56.31 -32.99
N ALA A 20 20.88 56.15 -34.23
CA ALA A 20 20.92 54.92 -35.00
C ALA A 20 22.31 54.76 -35.62
N CYS A 21 22.84 53.53 -35.62
CA CYS A 21 23.59 52.97 -36.77
C CYS A 21 23.78 51.47 -36.57
N GLY A 22 23.37 50.70 -37.56
CA GLY A 22 23.31 49.25 -37.57
C GLY A 22 24.66 48.59 -37.85
N SER A 23 24.71 47.34 -37.48
CA SER A 23 25.45 46.25 -38.17
C SER A 23 24.94 44.91 -37.66
N GLY A 24 24.69 43.96 -38.56
CA GLY A 24 24.09 42.68 -38.31
C GLY A 24 24.84 41.86 -37.26
N GLY A 25 24.06 41.31 -36.35
CA GLY A 25 24.53 40.36 -35.39
C GLY A 25 23.42 39.31 -35.18
N ALA A 26 23.78 38.05 -35.37
CA ALA A 26 22.93 36.88 -35.20
C ALA A 26 22.05 36.99 -33.97
N SER A 27 20.76 36.75 -34.17
CA SER A 27 19.83 36.53 -33.05
C SER A 27 20.38 35.39 -32.18
N PRO A 28 20.59 35.59 -30.88
CA PRO A 28 20.79 34.45 -30.01
C PRO A 28 19.50 33.62 -30.00
N SER A 29 19.62 32.40 -30.48
CA SER A 29 18.60 31.37 -30.20
C SER A 29 18.28 31.43 -28.71
N PRO A 30 17.02 31.38 -28.28
CA PRO A 30 16.72 31.26 -26.86
C PRO A 30 17.38 29.97 -26.40
N SER A 31 18.48 30.12 -25.65
CA SER A 31 18.96 29.04 -24.78
C SER A 31 17.78 28.66 -23.93
N ALA A 32 17.27 27.47 -24.09
CA ALA A 32 16.32 26.88 -23.18
C ALA A 32 16.95 26.93 -21.79
N SER A 33 16.61 27.95 -21.02
CA SER A 33 16.88 27.98 -19.59
C SER A 33 16.10 26.78 -19.05
N GLY A 34 16.82 25.68 -18.77
CA GLY A 34 16.27 24.52 -18.11
C GLY A 34 15.76 24.90 -16.73
N GLY A 35 14.51 25.40 -16.69
CA GLY A 35 13.82 25.59 -15.42
C GLY A 35 13.74 24.24 -14.71
N SER A 36 14.00 24.22 -13.41
CA SER A 36 13.87 23.04 -12.57
C SER A 36 12.47 22.42 -12.74
N ARG A 37 12.42 21.16 -13.17
CA ARG A 37 11.17 20.42 -13.37
C ARG A 37 10.65 19.91 -12.03
N THR A 38 9.55 20.50 -11.59
CA THR A 38 8.88 20.12 -10.33
C THR A 38 7.64 19.30 -10.61
N LEU A 39 7.50 18.17 -9.95
CA LEU A 39 6.30 17.34 -9.89
C LEU A 39 5.57 17.63 -8.59
N VAL A 40 4.27 17.87 -8.66
CA VAL A 40 3.39 18.03 -7.48
C VAL A 40 2.41 16.87 -7.44
N ILE A 41 2.44 16.13 -6.32
CA ILE A 41 1.56 14.99 -6.03
C ILE A 41 0.67 15.36 -4.85
N ASP A 42 -0.64 15.29 -5.02
CA ASP A 42 -1.60 15.44 -3.94
C ASP A 42 -2.04 14.05 -3.44
N THR A 43 -2.01 13.87 -2.13
CA THR A 43 -2.49 12.66 -1.45
C THR A 43 -2.96 13.02 -0.05
N SER A 44 -3.89 12.27 0.50
CA SER A 44 -4.26 12.40 1.92
C SER A 44 -3.22 11.67 2.77
N PHE A 45 -2.57 12.38 3.69
CA PHE A 45 -1.47 11.83 4.47
C PHE A 45 -1.96 10.90 5.58
N ASP A 46 -1.27 9.78 5.68
CA ASP A 46 -1.15 8.96 6.88
C ASP A 46 0.31 8.87 7.35
N LEU A 47 1.14 9.81 6.87
CA LEU A 47 2.57 9.89 7.09
C LEU A 47 2.93 10.13 8.56
N LYS A 48 3.84 9.33 9.11
CA LYS A 48 4.41 9.51 10.44
C LYS A 48 5.90 9.82 10.39
N THR A 49 6.64 9.10 9.56
CA THR A 49 8.08 9.17 9.50
C THR A 49 8.59 8.80 8.09
N ALA A 50 9.80 9.25 7.75
CA ALA A 50 10.56 8.81 6.58
C ALA A 50 11.69 7.82 6.94
N ASP A 51 11.82 7.47 8.23
CA ASP A 51 12.76 6.44 8.70
C ASP A 51 12.30 5.06 8.20
N PRO A 52 13.06 4.38 7.32
CA PRO A 52 12.64 3.10 6.76
C PRO A 52 12.32 2.06 7.83
N GLY A 53 13.11 1.97 8.90
CA GLY A 53 12.87 1.02 9.98
C GLY A 53 11.63 1.30 10.84
N ARG A 54 10.91 2.40 10.62
CA ARG A 54 9.72 2.82 11.39
C ARG A 54 8.51 3.06 10.50
N THR A 55 8.71 3.46 9.25
CA THR A 55 7.62 3.75 8.31
C THR A 55 6.91 2.49 7.86
N TYR A 56 5.59 2.55 7.81
CA TYR A 56 4.77 1.45 7.31
C TYR A 56 3.47 1.94 6.64
N GLU A 57 3.20 3.22 6.73
CA GLU A 57 2.02 3.85 6.16
C GLU A 57 2.23 4.14 4.66
N PRO A 58 1.17 4.08 3.81
CA PRO A 58 1.26 4.25 2.35
C PRO A 58 2.05 5.48 1.91
N THR A 59 1.80 6.67 2.49
CA THR A 59 2.54 7.88 2.14
C THR A 59 4.03 7.77 2.50
N GLY A 60 4.34 7.14 3.63
CA GLY A 60 5.73 6.89 4.05
C GLY A 60 6.46 5.92 3.12
N LEU A 61 5.76 4.91 2.61
CA LEU A 61 6.32 3.96 1.63
C LEU A 61 6.59 4.62 0.27
N ILE A 62 5.76 5.57 -0.19
CA ILE A 62 6.04 6.38 -1.39
C ILE A 62 7.35 7.17 -1.21
N VAL A 63 7.50 7.85 -0.07
CA VAL A 63 8.71 8.61 0.25
C VAL A 63 9.92 7.69 0.39
N GLY A 64 9.76 6.59 1.12
CA GLY A 64 10.82 5.59 1.34
C GLY A 64 11.34 5.00 0.03
N LYS A 65 10.45 4.64 -0.89
CA LYS A 65 10.80 4.11 -2.22
C LYS A 65 11.63 5.11 -3.06
N ALA A 66 11.35 6.40 -2.93
CA ALA A 66 12.08 7.44 -3.64
C ALA A 66 13.48 7.73 -3.04
N VAL A 67 13.65 7.55 -1.73
CA VAL A 67 14.86 7.97 -0.99
C VAL A 67 15.81 6.81 -0.70
N TYR A 68 15.29 5.62 -0.50
CA TYR A 68 16.06 4.43 -0.14
C TYR A 68 15.92 3.34 -1.19
N GLU A 69 17.01 2.70 -1.54
CA GLU A 69 16.98 1.47 -2.31
C GLU A 69 16.92 0.26 -1.38
N THR A 70 16.25 -0.77 -1.84
CA THR A 70 16.17 -2.08 -1.20
C THR A 70 17.08 -3.09 -1.92
N LEU A 71 17.29 -4.27 -1.37
CA LEU A 71 18.09 -5.31 -2.02
C LEU A 71 17.46 -5.81 -3.32
N LEU A 72 16.15 -6.01 -3.30
CA LEU A 72 15.32 -6.40 -4.44
C LEU A 72 14.23 -5.35 -4.65
N THR A 73 13.63 -5.33 -5.83
CA THR A 73 12.48 -4.47 -6.17
C THR A 73 11.50 -5.23 -7.04
N PHE A 74 10.48 -4.57 -7.57
CA PHE A 74 9.58 -5.08 -8.59
C PHE A 74 9.67 -4.23 -9.85
N ASP A 75 9.30 -4.81 -11.00
CA ASP A 75 9.28 -4.12 -12.28
C ASP A 75 7.88 -3.53 -12.53
N GLY A 76 7.74 -2.23 -12.33
CA GLY A 76 6.48 -1.51 -12.49
C GLY A 76 5.36 -2.06 -11.60
N ALA A 77 4.27 -2.51 -12.21
CA ALA A 77 3.11 -3.09 -11.51
C ALA A 77 3.20 -4.61 -11.30
N ASP A 78 4.19 -5.30 -11.87
CA ASP A 78 4.34 -6.74 -11.73
C ASP A 78 5.00 -7.08 -10.39
N VAL A 79 4.21 -7.60 -9.48
CA VAL A 79 4.65 -8.04 -8.14
C VAL A 79 4.78 -9.56 -8.03
N THR A 80 4.62 -10.28 -9.13
CA THR A 80 4.68 -11.75 -9.12
C THR A 80 6.10 -12.28 -9.05
N LYS A 81 7.10 -11.43 -9.39
CA LYS A 81 8.51 -11.82 -9.38
C LYS A 81 9.41 -10.67 -8.93
N PRO A 82 10.06 -10.77 -7.77
CA PRO A 82 11.09 -9.80 -7.36
C PRO A 82 12.27 -9.78 -8.34
N VAL A 83 12.80 -8.59 -8.60
CA VAL A 83 13.95 -8.36 -9.47
C VAL A 83 15.11 -7.74 -8.71
N PRO A 84 16.37 -7.89 -9.19
CA PRO A 84 17.54 -7.28 -8.60
C PRO A 84 17.47 -5.75 -8.49
N ALA A 85 17.96 -5.18 -7.35
CA ALA A 85 18.14 -3.74 -7.13
C ALA A 85 19.56 -3.45 -6.60
N LEU A 86 19.76 -3.24 -5.28
CA LEU A 86 21.11 -3.18 -4.70
C LEU A 86 21.82 -4.54 -4.71
N ALA A 87 21.08 -5.64 -4.68
CA ALA A 87 21.63 -6.94 -5.05
C ALA A 87 21.65 -7.09 -6.58
N GLU A 88 22.73 -7.60 -7.15
CA GLU A 88 22.82 -7.95 -8.58
C GLU A 88 22.21 -9.32 -8.89
N SER A 89 22.15 -10.20 -7.87
CA SER A 89 21.53 -11.52 -7.96
C SER A 89 21.09 -12.01 -6.58
N TYR A 90 20.16 -12.97 -6.58
CA TYR A 90 19.73 -13.67 -5.38
C TYR A 90 19.41 -15.14 -5.70
N GLU A 91 19.54 -15.99 -4.70
CA GLU A 91 19.25 -17.41 -4.78
C GLU A 91 18.63 -17.90 -3.48
N LEU A 92 17.46 -18.51 -3.55
CA LEU A 92 16.83 -19.19 -2.43
C LEU A 92 17.25 -20.67 -2.45
N SER A 93 17.72 -21.19 -1.32
CA SER A 93 18.09 -22.61 -1.18
C SER A 93 16.90 -23.53 -1.46
N GLU A 94 17.17 -24.77 -1.90
CA GLU A 94 16.13 -25.75 -2.23
C GLU A 94 15.19 -26.08 -1.05
N ASP A 95 15.70 -25.97 0.18
CA ASP A 95 14.90 -26.14 1.40
C ASP A 95 14.14 -24.86 1.82
N GLY A 96 14.27 -23.79 1.05
CA GLY A 96 13.62 -22.50 1.29
C GLY A 96 14.07 -21.75 2.53
N ARG A 97 15.20 -22.13 3.16
CA ARG A 97 15.61 -21.56 4.46
C ARG A 97 16.65 -20.47 4.35
N THR A 98 17.45 -20.46 3.30
CA THR A 98 18.55 -19.52 3.13
C THR A 98 18.38 -18.77 1.82
N LEU A 99 18.31 -17.43 1.91
CA LEU A 99 18.38 -16.54 0.76
C LEU A 99 19.79 -15.93 0.72
N THR A 100 20.52 -16.21 -0.35
CA THR A 100 21.83 -15.63 -0.63
C THR A 100 21.68 -14.49 -1.64
N LEU A 101 22.24 -13.32 -1.32
CA LEU A 101 22.20 -12.14 -2.17
C LEU A 101 23.62 -11.65 -2.42
N LYS A 102 23.90 -11.28 -3.67
CA LYS A 102 25.17 -10.69 -4.07
C LYS A 102 25.00 -9.22 -4.36
N LEU A 103 25.75 -8.35 -3.67
CA LEU A 103 25.65 -6.90 -3.82
C LEU A 103 26.24 -6.43 -5.15
N ARG A 104 25.55 -5.48 -5.75
CA ARG A 104 26.00 -4.75 -6.93
C ARG A 104 27.22 -3.89 -6.59
N GLN A 105 28.22 -3.91 -7.45
CA GLN A 105 29.38 -3.04 -7.32
C GLN A 105 29.05 -1.62 -7.80
N GLY A 106 29.64 -0.62 -7.15
CA GLY A 106 29.55 0.78 -7.56
C GLY A 106 28.29 1.53 -7.11
N ALA A 107 27.39 0.90 -6.35
CA ALA A 107 26.29 1.62 -5.70
C ALA A 107 26.82 2.58 -4.63
N THR A 108 26.28 3.81 -4.59
CA THR A 108 26.72 4.86 -3.65
C THR A 108 25.54 5.49 -2.93
N PHE A 109 25.75 5.86 -1.67
CA PHE A 109 24.82 6.70 -0.93
C PHE A 109 24.81 8.14 -1.44
N ALA A 110 23.86 8.92 -0.97
CA ALA A 110 23.69 10.33 -1.34
C ALA A 110 24.91 11.22 -1.02
N ASP A 111 25.77 10.82 -0.08
CA ASP A 111 27.02 11.49 0.27
C ASP A 111 28.22 11.03 -0.59
N GLY A 112 28.00 10.10 -1.53
CA GLY A 112 29.01 9.53 -2.42
C GLY A 112 29.80 8.37 -1.81
N SER A 113 29.55 7.97 -0.56
CA SER A 113 30.18 6.79 0.03
C SER A 113 29.59 5.51 -0.56
N PRO A 114 30.39 4.41 -0.67
CA PRO A 114 29.88 3.16 -1.24
C PRO A 114 28.87 2.46 -0.32
N VAL A 115 27.89 1.80 -0.92
CA VAL A 115 27.01 0.86 -0.22
C VAL A 115 27.77 -0.45 0.01
N THR A 116 27.79 -0.93 1.25
CA THR A 116 28.56 -2.10 1.68
C THR A 116 27.68 -3.19 2.28
N ALA A 117 28.23 -4.40 2.38
CA ALA A 117 27.59 -5.51 3.08
C ALA A 117 27.31 -5.19 4.57
N ASP A 118 28.18 -4.40 5.21
CA ASP A 118 28.00 -3.98 6.59
C ASP A 118 26.79 -3.03 6.74
N ASP A 119 26.53 -2.15 5.75
CA ASP A 119 25.34 -1.29 5.74
C ASP A 119 24.06 -2.11 5.61
N VAL A 120 24.08 -3.15 4.78
CA VAL A 120 22.93 -4.06 4.62
C VAL A 120 22.65 -4.81 5.91
N VAL A 121 23.65 -5.44 6.52
CA VAL A 121 23.50 -6.17 7.78
C VAL A 121 22.97 -5.23 8.87
N PHE A 122 23.56 -4.03 8.99
CA PHE A 122 23.10 -3.05 9.96
C PHE A 122 21.64 -2.65 9.72
N SER A 123 21.28 -2.30 8.48
CA SER A 123 19.94 -1.81 8.14
C SER A 123 18.86 -2.84 8.44
N LEU A 124 19.04 -4.08 7.96
CA LEU A 124 18.04 -5.14 8.17
C LEU A 124 17.97 -5.58 9.64
N THR A 125 19.11 -5.70 10.33
CA THR A 125 19.15 -5.98 11.76
C THR A 125 18.48 -4.86 12.58
N ARG A 126 18.72 -3.60 12.20
CA ARG A 126 18.07 -2.45 12.81
C ARG A 126 16.53 -2.55 12.71
N VAL A 127 16.01 -2.80 11.52
CA VAL A 127 14.55 -2.97 11.32
C VAL A 127 14.00 -4.07 12.22
N ARG A 128 14.64 -5.25 12.23
CA ARG A 128 14.20 -6.41 13.01
C ARG A 128 14.22 -6.15 14.52
N ASP A 129 15.30 -5.57 15.04
CA ASP A 129 15.59 -5.55 16.48
C ASP A 129 15.19 -4.25 17.17
N MET A 130 15.04 -3.14 16.44
CA MET A 130 14.52 -1.87 16.94
C MET A 130 13.06 -1.98 17.40
N LYS A 131 12.32 -3.00 16.93
CA LYS A 131 10.90 -3.24 17.25
C LYS A 131 9.96 -2.10 16.84
N GLY A 132 10.29 -1.44 15.73
CA GLY A 132 9.38 -0.54 15.03
C GLY A 132 8.24 -1.30 14.34
N THR A 133 7.28 -0.58 13.76
CA THR A 133 6.11 -1.20 13.10
C THR A 133 6.51 -2.27 12.07
N PRO A 134 7.50 -2.07 11.16
CA PRO A 134 7.85 -3.06 10.14
C PRO A 134 8.74 -4.21 10.64
N SER A 135 9.07 -4.29 11.94
CA SER A 135 10.00 -5.32 12.45
C SER A 135 9.54 -6.75 12.19
N PHE A 136 8.21 -6.98 12.13
CA PHE A 136 7.63 -8.30 11.86
C PHE A 136 8.02 -8.87 10.49
N LEU A 137 8.36 -8.02 9.52
CA LEU A 137 8.81 -8.45 8.19
C LEU A 137 10.05 -9.37 8.23
N LEU A 138 10.88 -9.23 9.28
CA LEU A 138 12.11 -9.99 9.46
C LEU A 138 12.11 -10.85 10.72
N ASP A 139 10.93 -11.10 11.32
CA ASP A 139 10.83 -11.95 12.51
C ASP A 139 11.36 -13.37 12.21
N GLY A 140 12.29 -13.85 13.05
CA GLY A 140 12.90 -15.16 12.91
C GLY A 140 13.90 -15.28 11.76
N VAL A 141 14.30 -14.17 11.14
CA VAL A 141 15.30 -14.11 10.06
C VAL A 141 16.64 -13.62 10.62
N ASP A 142 17.69 -14.44 10.49
CA ASP A 142 19.06 -14.02 10.79
C ASP A 142 19.72 -13.45 9.53
N VAL A 143 20.37 -12.29 9.69
CA VAL A 143 21.05 -11.58 8.61
C VAL A 143 22.54 -11.60 8.87
N ALA A 144 23.32 -12.10 7.93
CA ALA A 144 24.77 -12.21 8.05
C ALA A 144 25.50 -11.81 6.77
N LYS A 145 26.68 -11.19 6.94
CA LYS A 145 27.66 -10.97 5.89
C LYS A 145 28.50 -12.24 5.76
N THR A 146 28.55 -12.82 4.56
CA THR A 146 29.40 -13.96 4.25
C THR A 146 30.78 -13.52 3.77
N ASP A 147 30.80 -12.46 2.95
CA ASP A 147 32.01 -11.75 2.48
C ASP A 147 31.66 -10.30 2.18
N ASP A 148 32.58 -9.52 1.61
CA ASP A 148 32.39 -8.08 1.37
C ASP A 148 31.28 -7.74 0.35
N SER A 149 30.79 -8.73 -0.39
CA SER A 149 29.75 -8.58 -1.42
C SER A 149 28.55 -9.52 -1.24
N THR A 150 28.60 -10.46 -0.31
CA THR A 150 27.59 -11.52 -0.15
C THR A 150 26.90 -11.44 1.21
N ILE A 151 25.58 -11.41 1.16
CA ILE A 151 24.71 -11.42 2.34
C ILE A 151 23.88 -12.68 2.33
N THR A 152 23.68 -13.28 3.50
CA THR A 152 22.74 -14.39 3.71
C THR A 152 21.65 -13.99 4.70
N LEU A 153 20.41 -14.35 4.35
CA LEU A 153 19.27 -14.31 5.25
C LEU A 153 18.84 -15.74 5.52
N THR A 154 18.80 -16.14 6.80
CA THR A 154 18.52 -17.53 7.19
C THR A 154 17.32 -17.59 8.12
N SER A 155 16.37 -18.45 7.82
CA SER A 155 15.17 -18.74 8.62
C SER A 155 15.22 -20.12 9.24
N LYS A 156 14.64 -20.31 10.42
CA LYS A 156 14.58 -21.61 11.09
C LYS A 156 13.72 -22.64 10.35
N THR A 157 12.70 -22.16 9.65
CA THR A 157 11.79 -22.94 8.80
C THR A 157 11.87 -22.43 7.37
N ALA A 158 11.37 -23.19 6.41
CA ALA A 158 11.24 -22.71 5.02
C ALA A 158 10.49 -21.37 4.99
N ASN A 159 11.07 -20.41 4.29
CA ASN A 159 10.50 -19.06 4.13
C ASN A 159 10.66 -18.58 2.67
N PRO A 160 9.90 -19.15 1.73
CA PRO A 160 9.98 -18.79 0.32
C PRO A 160 9.49 -17.35 0.05
N THR A 161 8.98 -16.67 1.07
CA THR A 161 8.48 -15.30 1.01
C THR A 161 9.60 -14.25 1.09
N LEU A 162 10.77 -14.59 1.59
CA LEU A 162 11.88 -13.64 1.77
C LEU A 162 12.17 -12.76 0.55
N PRO A 163 12.24 -13.29 -0.69
CA PRO A 163 12.46 -12.45 -1.87
C PRO A 163 11.34 -11.41 -2.09
N PHE A 164 10.11 -11.71 -1.70
CA PHE A 164 8.94 -10.82 -1.87
C PHE A 164 8.82 -9.77 -0.77
N ILE A 165 9.41 -10.02 0.40
CA ILE A 165 9.46 -9.08 1.52
C ILE A 165 10.53 -8.00 1.28
N LEU A 166 11.70 -8.38 0.74
CA LEU A 166 12.85 -7.49 0.58
C LEU A 166 12.62 -6.24 -0.28
N PRO A 167 11.69 -6.22 -1.25
CA PRO A 167 11.33 -5.00 -1.98
C PRO A 167 10.60 -3.93 -1.14
N ASN A 168 10.08 -4.27 0.06
CA ASN A 168 9.33 -3.32 0.87
C ASN A 168 10.21 -2.11 1.25
N PRO A 169 9.80 -0.85 0.96
CA PRO A 169 10.59 0.34 1.27
C PRO A 169 10.95 0.52 2.76
N ALA A 170 10.21 -0.13 3.66
CA ALA A 170 10.55 -0.19 5.08
C ALA A 170 11.87 -0.97 5.35
N LEU A 171 12.34 -1.76 4.38
CA LEU A 171 13.63 -2.46 4.40
C LEU A 171 14.71 -1.73 3.60
N GLY A 172 14.54 -0.43 3.38
CA GLY A 172 15.50 0.43 2.71
C GLY A 172 16.88 0.42 3.40
N ILE A 173 17.94 0.35 2.58
CA ILE A 173 19.31 0.31 3.07
C ILE A 173 19.79 1.74 3.37
N ILE A 174 20.29 1.93 4.58
CA ILE A 174 20.81 3.23 5.06
C ILE A 174 22.35 3.20 5.18
N ASN A 175 22.98 4.34 5.03
CA ASN A 175 24.39 4.53 5.38
C ASN A 175 24.54 4.35 6.89
N SER A 176 25.01 3.18 7.29
CA SER A 176 25.10 2.78 8.69
C SER A 176 26.00 3.69 9.51
N LYS A 177 27.15 4.09 8.96
CA LYS A 177 28.12 4.96 9.64
C LYS A 177 27.54 6.34 9.90
N LEU A 178 26.88 6.92 8.90
CA LEU A 178 26.25 8.22 9.01
C LEU A 178 25.06 8.17 9.98
N ALA A 179 24.21 7.16 9.88
CA ALA A 179 23.07 7.01 10.77
C ALA A 179 23.49 6.79 12.23
N GLN A 180 24.56 6.01 12.49
CA GLN A 180 25.11 5.77 13.84
C GLN A 180 25.65 7.07 14.48
N GLN A 181 26.24 7.98 13.70
CA GLN A 181 26.65 9.30 14.18
C GLN A 181 25.47 10.12 14.71
N HIS A 182 24.26 9.80 14.23
CA HIS A 182 23.00 10.44 14.62
C HIS A 182 22.11 9.55 15.52
N GLY A 183 22.70 8.56 16.17
CA GLY A 183 22.05 7.75 17.21
C GLY A 183 21.33 6.52 16.72
N ALA A 184 21.60 6.06 15.47
CA ALA A 184 21.08 4.78 15.01
C ALA A 184 21.73 3.61 15.76
N THR A 185 20.89 2.69 16.24
CA THR A 185 21.29 1.45 16.88
C THR A 185 20.46 0.29 16.33
N THR A 186 20.81 -0.94 16.69
CA THR A 186 20.03 -2.14 16.33
C THR A 186 19.16 -2.63 17.49
N ASP A 187 18.70 -1.74 18.35
CA ASP A 187 17.88 -2.04 19.52
C ASP A 187 16.77 -0.98 19.70
N PRO A 188 15.80 -1.17 20.62
CA PRO A 188 14.70 -0.24 20.85
C PRO A 188 15.12 1.16 21.35
N GLN A 189 16.39 1.41 21.63
CA GLN A 189 16.90 2.71 22.07
C GLN A 189 17.37 3.59 20.89
N ASP A 190 17.19 3.15 19.65
CA ASP A 190 17.47 3.90 18.45
C ASP A 190 16.85 5.31 18.47
N LYS A 191 17.64 6.31 18.10
CA LYS A 191 17.27 7.75 18.13
C LYS A 191 17.47 8.45 16.78
N ALA A 192 17.72 7.71 15.69
CA ALA A 192 18.02 8.29 14.40
C ALA A 192 16.82 8.89 13.65
N GLU A 193 15.58 8.66 14.11
CA GLU A 193 14.36 9.06 13.40
C GLU A 193 14.34 10.55 13.03
N GLN A 194 14.70 11.45 13.97
CA GLN A 194 14.73 12.89 13.70
C GLN A 194 15.71 13.24 12.57
N TYR A 195 16.87 12.60 12.54
CA TYR A 195 17.85 12.78 11.48
C TYR A 195 17.33 12.24 10.14
N LEU A 196 16.79 11.01 10.12
CA LEU A 196 16.27 10.36 8.91
C LEU A 196 15.01 11.05 8.34
N ASN A 197 14.27 11.80 9.17
CA ASN A 197 13.16 12.66 8.72
C ASN A 197 13.63 14.00 8.11
N SER A 198 14.86 14.42 8.35
CA SER A 198 15.36 15.72 7.87
C SER A 198 16.50 15.62 6.88
N SER A 199 17.06 14.43 6.69
CA SER A 199 18.25 14.20 5.88
C SER A 199 18.21 12.81 5.26
N SER A 200 18.82 12.67 4.10
CA SER A 200 18.86 11.39 3.39
C SER A 200 20.12 10.62 3.70
N ALA A 201 19.98 9.45 4.33
CA ALA A 201 21.03 8.46 4.48
C ALA A 201 20.87 7.29 3.47
N GLY A 202 20.06 7.47 2.43
CA GLY A 202 19.78 6.48 1.40
C GLY A 202 20.64 6.62 0.15
N SER A 203 20.50 5.65 -0.74
CA SER A 203 21.12 5.61 -2.07
C SER A 203 20.14 5.90 -3.20
N GLY A 204 18.88 6.16 -2.90
CA GLY A 204 17.79 6.29 -3.88
C GLY A 204 17.91 7.50 -4.82
N PRO A 205 17.03 7.57 -5.84
CA PRO A 205 17.04 8.61 -6.87
C PRO A 205 16.73 10.01 -6.35
N TYR A 206 16.15 10.13 -5.16
CA TYR A 206 15.82 11.40 -4.52
C TYR A 206 16.40 11.49 -3.11
N GLN A 207 16.49 12.72 -2.61
CA GLN A 207 16.87 13.09 -1.25
C GLN A 207 15.77 13.94 -0.62
N ILE A 208 15.58 13.83 0.70
CA ILE A 208 14.66 14.70 1.44
C ILE A 208 15.24 16.13 1.44
N GLU A 209 14.45 17.09 0.97
CA GLU A 209 14.75 18.53 1.06
C GLU A 209 14.01 19.15 2.26
N SER A 210 12.76 18.74 2.48
CA SER A 210 11.98 19.12 3.66
C SER A 210 10.93 18.05 3.99
N PHE A 211 10.63 17.90 5.26
CA PHE A 211 9.69 16.90 5.76
C PHE A 211 8.77 17.50 6.82
N ASN A 212 7.46 17.43 6.57
CA ASN A 212 6.44 17.83 7.52
C ASN A 212 5.24 16.89 7.40
N VAL A 213 4.97 16.12 8.45
CA VAL A 213 3.92 15.08 8.50
C VAL A 213 2.50 15.61 8.29
N SER A 214 2.28 16.91 8.52
CA SER A 214 0.92 17.51 8.45
C SER A 214 0.65 18.24 7.15
N SER A 215 1.67 18.62 6.39
CA SER A 215 1.49 19.49 5.22
C SER A 215 2.11 18.97 3.94
N GLN A 216 3.41 18.71 3.93
CA GLN A 216 4.09 18.26 2.71
C GLN A 216 5.48 17.66 2.98
N VAL A 217 5.91 16.81 2.05
CA VAL A 217 7.29 16.36 1.90
C VAL A 217 7.84 16.90 0.57
N THR A 218 9.04 17.45 0.60
CA THR A 218 9.74 17.89 -0.61
C THR A 218 10.98 17.04 -0.80
N LEU A 219 11.13 16.52 -2.00
CA LEU A 219 12.28 15.74 -2.44
C LEU A 219 13.02 16.49 -3.54
N LYS A 220 14.34 16.37 -3.58
CA LYS A 220 15.22 16.83 -4.68
C LYS A 220 15.93 15.64 -5.30
N ALA A 221 16.18 15.70 -6.60
CA ALA A 221 16.93 14.66 -7.30
C ALA A 221 18.32 14.47 -6.65
N ASN A 222 18.72 13.21 -6.49
CA ASN A 222 20.02 12.83 -5.95
C ASN A 222 21.10 12.91 -7.05
N PRO A 223 22.04 13.85 -7.01
CA PRO A 223 23.07 13.97 -8.04
C PRO A 223 24.06 12.81 -8.05
N ALA A 224 24.19 12.08 -6.93
CA ALA A 224 25.06 10.92 -6.77
C ALA A 224 24.36 9.60 -7.11
N TYR A 225 23.10 9.63 -7.56
CA TYR A 225 22.37 8.40 -7.90
C TYR A 225 23.06 7.65 -9.04
N HIS A 226 23.38 6.39 -8.78
CA HIS A 226 24.12 5.52 -9.71
C HIS A 226 23.24 4.91 -10.82
N GLY A 227 21.91 4.96 -10.67
CA GLY A 227 20.93 4.49 -11.65
C GLY A 227 20.52 5.54 -12.68
N THR A 228 19.40 5.32 -13.34
CA THR A 228 18.83 6.28 -14.30
C THR A 228 18.41 7.55 -13.57
N LYS A 229 18.87 8.71 -14.04
CA LYS A 229 18.49 10.00 -13.45
C LYS A 229 16.99 10.21 -13.56
N PRO A 230 16.31 10.61 -12.46
CA PRO A 230 14.88 10.88 -12.49
C PRO A 230 14.55 12.06 -13.42
N ALA A 231 13.35 12.03 -14.00
CA ALA A 231 12.91 13.05 -14.95
C ALA A 231 12.60 14.41 -14.30
N TYR A 232 12.27 14.40 -13.01
CA TYR A 232 11.94 15.60 -12.24
C TYR A 232 13.09 15.96 -11.29
N ASP A 233 13.49 17.23 -11.27
CA ASP A 233 14.56 17.71 -10.39
C ASP A 233 14.06 17.85 -8.94
N ARG A 234 12.75 18.06 -8.78
CA ARG A 234 12.08 18.25 -7.49
C ARG A 234 10.71 17.62 -7.48
N VAL A 235 10.31 17.02 -6.36
CA VAL A 235 8.99 16.45 -6.14
C VAL A 235 8.39 17.03 -4.85
N VAL A 236 7.14 17.48 -4.90
CA VAL A 236 6.40 17.98 -3.75
C VAL A 236 5.19 17.08 -3.53
N ILE A 237 5.17 16.33 -2.45
CA ILE A 237 4.05 15.49 -2.04
C ILE A 237 3.27 16.28 -0.99
N ARG A 238 2.01 16.63 -1.25
CA ARG A 238 1.20 17.49 -0.39
C ARG A 238 0.08 16.70 0.30
N ASN A 239 -0.16 17.05 1.57
CA ASN A 239 -1.32 16.56 2.32
C ASN A 239 -2.56 17.35 1.91
N VAL A 240 -3.45 16.74 1.12
CA VAL A 240 -4.62 17.41 0.55
C VAL A 240 -5.81 16.45 0.54
N GLU A 241 -6.95 16.88 1.06
CA GLU A 241 -8.20 16.13 1.01
C GLU A 241 -8.68 15.85 -0.41
N ALA A 242 -9.32 14.72 -0.66
CA ALA A 242 -9.70 14.22 -1.98
C ALA A 242 -10.47 15.22 -2.84
N ALA A 243 -11.43 15.96 -2.26
CA ALA A 243 -12.18 16.98 -2.99
C ALA A 243 -11.28 18.12 -3.51
N THR A 244 -10.27 18.50 -2.73
CA THR A 244 -9.28 19.51 -3.11
C THR A 244 -8.26 18.94 -4.11
N GLN A 245 -7.87 17.66 -3.99
CA GLN A 245 -7.03 16.99 -5.00
C GLN A 245 -7.66 17.05 -6.39
N LYS A 246 -8.98 16.75 -6.49
CA LYS A 246 -9.73 16.85 -7.75
C LYS A 246 -9.65 18.26 -8.36
N LEU A 247 -9.81 19.29 -7.52
CA LEU A 247 -9.75 20.66 -7.96
C LEU A 247 -8.35 21.05 -8.45
N ASN A 248 -7.32 20.71 -7.67
CA ASN A 248 -5.93 21.01 -7.97
C ASN A 248 -5.47 20.36 -9.30
N VAL A 249 -5.71 19.05 -9.47
CA VAL A 249 -5.32 18.38 -10.71
C VAL A 249 -6.07 18.88 -11.92
N SER A 250 -7.34 19.27 -11.76
CA SER A 250 -8.15 19.84 -12.84
C SER A 250 -7.69 21.23 -13.28
N ARG A 251 -7.07 22.00 -12.37
CA ARG A 251 -6.50 23.34 -12.64
C ARG A 251 -5.03 23.32 -13.04
N GLY A 252 -4.36 22.17 -12.89
CA GLY A 252 -2.92 22.04 -13.11
C GLY A 252 -2.05 22.48 -11.92
N ASP A 253 -2.64 22.71 -10.74
CA ASP A 253 -1.94 23.05 -9.50
C ASP A 253 -1.23 21.84 -8.89
N SER A 254 -1.61 20.62 -9.29
CA SER A 254 -0.91 19.37 -9.12
C SER A 254 -0.90 18.55 -10.41
N GLN A 255 0.07 17.66 -10.55
CA GLN A 255 0.19 16.75 -11.70
C GLN A 255 -0.37 15.38 -11.41
N ILE A 256 -0.48 14.99 -10.13
CA ILE A 256 -1.02 13.68 -9.72
C ILE A 256 -1.94 13.85 -8.52
N ALA A 257 -3.08 13.13 -8.54
CA ALA A 257 -4.00 12.95 -7.41
C ALA A 257 -4.21 11.47 -7.15
N LEU A 258 -3.97 11.00 -5.90
CA LEU A 258 -3.90 9.58 -5.56
C LEU A 258 -5.15 9.01 -4.87
N ASN A 259 -6.02 9.86 -4.28
CA ASN A 259 -7.09 9.38 -3.39
C ASN A 259 -8.50 9.76 -3.87
N LEU A 260 -8.73 9.79 -5.19
CA LEU A 260 -10.04 10.11 -5.72
C LEU A 260 -10.96 8.88 -5.75
N SER A 261 -12.21 9.05 -5.32
CA SER A 261 -13.23 8.02 -5.46
C SER A 261 -13.70 7.85 -6.90
N GLY A 262 -14.41 6.75 -7.19
CA GLY A 262 -15.03 6.51 -8.50
C GLY A 262 -15.91 7.68 -8.96
N ASP A 263 -16.73 8.23 -8.07
CA ASP A 263 -17.59 9.40 -8.35
C ASP A 263 -16.79 10.68 -8.61
N GLN A 264 -15.66 10.86 -7.92
CA GLN A 264 -14.82 12.03 -8.10
C GLN A 264 -14.07 12.02 -9.44
N VAL A 265 -13.70 10.84 -9.95
CA VAL A 265 -13.05 10.72 -11.27
C VAL A 265 -14.06 10.70 -12.42
N ALA A 266 -15.34 10.51 -12.14
CA ALA A 266 -16.38 10.64 -13.16
C ALA A 266 -16.42 12.07 -13.71
N GLY A 267 -16.42 12.18 -15.03
CA GLY A 267 -16.48 13.48 -15.72
C GLY A 267 -15.21 14.34 -15.63
N MET A 268 -14.05 13.75 -15.35
CA MET A 268 -12.77 14.45 -15.42
C MET A 268 -12.49 14.95 -16.85
N PRO A 269 -11.82 16.11 -17.01
CA PRO A 269 -11.44 16.64 -18.31
C PRO A 269 -10.61 15.63 -19.12
N ALA A 270 -10.86 15.54 -20.43
CA ALA A 270 -10.10 14.69 -21.36
C ALA A 270 -8.60 15.05 -21.46
N THR A 271 -8.20 16.19 -20.90
CA THR A 271 -6.79 16.62 -20.77
C THR A 271 -6.05 15.91 -19.63
N LEU A 272 -6.77 15.15 -18.80
CA LEU A 272 -6.22 14.34 -17.73
C LEU A 272 -6.31 12.86 -18.09
N GLN A 273 -5.40 12.07 -17.55
CA GLN A 273 -5.43 10.62 -17.64
C GLN A 273 -5.98 10.07 -16.32
N VAL A 274 -6.93 9.14 -16.40
CA VAL A 274 -7.48 8.45 -15.24
C VAL A 274 -7.12 6.97 -15.33
N THR A 275 -6.26 6.53 -14.44
CA THR A 275 -5.94 5.10 -14.25
C THR A 275 -6.93 4.53 -13.24
N LYS A 276 -7.66 3.49 -13.64
CA LYS A 276 -8.58 2.74 -12.79
C LYS A 276 -8.16 1.28 -12.81
N THR A 277 -7.85 0.75 -11.66
CA THR A 277 -7.42 -0.65 -11.53
C THR A 277 -7.91 -1.20 -10.20
N PRO A 278 -8.24 -2.50 -10.08
CA PRO A 278 -8.53 -3.07 -8.78
C PRO A 278 -7.36 -2.81 -7.82
N SER A 279 -7.66 -2.33 -6.62
CA SER A 279 -6.62 -2.21 -5.59
C SER A 279 -6.27 -3.58 -5.03
N ALA A 280 -5.17 -3.70 -4.31
CA ALA A 280 -4.83 -4.92 -3.59
C ALA A 280 -5.62 -5.09 -2.28
N ASN A 281 -6.56 -4.20 -1.98
CA ASN A 281 -7.45 -4.32 -0.83
C ASN A 281 -8.63 -5.22 -1.17
N VAL A 282 -8.90 -6.25 -0.37
CA VAL A 282 -10.10 -7.07 -0.47
C VAL A 282 -11.06 -6.71 0.65
N ILE A 283 -12.26 -6.27 0.30
CA ILE A 283 -13.36 -6.07 1.25
C ILE A 283 -14.07 -7.40 1.47
N PHE A 284 -14.32 -7.73 2.73
CA PHE A 284 -14.94 -9.01 3.12
C PHE A 284 -15.88 -8.85 4.30
N LEU A 285 -16.85 -9.79 4.43
CA LEU A 285 -17.59 -10.01 5.67
C LEU A 285 -16.86 -11.06 6.50
N LEU A 286 -16.93 -10.92 7.82
CA LEU A 286 -16.65 -11.99 8.77
C LEU A 286 -17.91 -12.38 9.55
N ALA A 287 -18.00 -13.65 9.93
CA ALA A 287 -19.04 -14.21 10.79
C ALA A 287 -18.33 -14.89 11.98
N ASN A 288 -18.51 -14.37 13.20
CA ASN A 288 -17.74 -14.82 14.37
C ASN A 288 -18.05 -16.28 14.74
N GLN A 289 -16.99 -17.05 14.96
CA GLN A 289 -17.07 -18.48 15.29
C GLN A 289 -16.98 -18.77 16.80
N ASP A 290 -16.92 -17.73 17.64
CA ASP A 290 -16.99 -17.90 19.10
C ASP A 290 -18.45 -17.89 19.56
N SER A 291 -18.92 -19.01 20.11
CA SER A 291 -20.29 -19.15 20.61
C SER A 291 -20.59 -18.21 21.80
N ALA A 292 -19.56 -17.68 22.45
CA ALA A 292 -19.73 -16.66 23.49
C ALA A 292 -20.11 -15.28 22.90
N VAL A 293 -19.80 -15.04 21.62
CA VAL A 293 -20.18 -13.82 20.89
C VAL A 293 -21.52 -14.01 20.18
N SER A 294 -21.68 -15.11 19.44
CA SER A 294 -22.93 -15.39 18.73
C SER A 294 -23.14 -16.89 18.51
N GLY A 295 -24.28 -17.41 18.93
CA GLY A 295 -24.71 -18.77 18.58
C GLY A 295 -25.23 -18.90 17.16
N THR A 296 -25.59 -17.78 16.52
CA THR A 296 -26.11 -17.74 15.15
C THR A 296 -25.01 -17.88 14.11
N THR A 297 -23.96 -17.08 14.23
CA THR A 297 -22.87 -16.99 13.25
C THR A 297 -21.92 -18.18 13.26
N THR A 298 -21.91 -18.97 14.37
CA THR A 298 -21.18 -20.24 14.45
C THR A 298 -21.83 -21.37 13.63
N ASN A 299 -23.07 -21.18 13.16
CA ASN A 299 -23.74 -22.17 12.35
C ASN A 299 -23.26 -22.11 10.90
N ALA A 300 -22.60 -23.17 10.42
CA ALA A 300 -22.04 -23.23 9.06
C ALA A 300 -23.10 -23.01 7.96
N LYS A 301 -24.36 -23.47 8.17
CA LYS A 301 -25.44 -23.26 7.20
C LYS A 301 -25.95 -21.83 7.18
N PHE A 302 -25.84 -21.11 8.31
CA PHE A 302 -26.06 -19.67 8.34
C PHE A 302 -25.00 -18.91 7.52
N VAL A 303 -23.72 -19.23 7.71
CA VAL A 303 -22.62 -18.62 6.92
C VAL A 303 -22.79 -18.93 5.43
N GLU A 304 -23.19 -20.14 5.08
CA GLU A 304 -23.52 -20.51 3.69
C GLU A 304 -24.69 -19.66 3.15
N ALA A 305 -25.74 -19.44 3.94
CA ALA A 305 -26.88 -18.61 3.56
C ALA A 305 -26.46 -17.14 3.34
N VAL A 306 -25.60 -16.59 4.18
CA VAL A 306 -25.02 -15.25 4.00
C VAL A 306 -24.25 -15.19 2.69
N ARG A 307 -23.33 -16.12 2.46
CA ARG A 307 -22.47 -16.16 1.25
C ARG A 307 -23.30 -16.23 -0.03
N LYS A 308 -24.33 -17.06 -0.08
CA LYS A 308 -25.23 -17.19 -1.24
C LYS A 308 -26.22 -16.04 -1.39
N GLY A 309 -26.58 -15.37 -0.28
CA GLY A 309 -27.58 -14.32 -0.25
C GLY A 309 -27.10 -12.95 -0.73
N VAL A 310 -25.79 -12.68 -0.63
CA VAL A 310 -25.20 -11.39 -1.04
C VAL A 310 -25.33 -11.19 -2.56
N ASP A 311 -25.75 -9.99 -2.96
CA ASP A 311 -25.79 -9.55 -4.36
C ASP A 311 -24.43 -8.92 -4.73
N TYR A 312 -23.48 -9.76 -5.09
CA TYR A 312 -22.13 -9.36 -5.46
C TYR A 312 -22.08 -8.38 -6.63
N ALA A 313 -22.97 -8.57 -7.63
CA ALA A 313 -23.06 -7.67 -8.79
C ALA A 313 -23.52 -6.27 -8.36
N GLY A 314 -24.52 -6.19 -7.46
CA GLY A 314 -24.97 -4.91 -6.92
C GLY A 314 -23.92 -4.23 -6.01
N LEU A 315 -23.08 -4.98 -5.30
CA LEU A 315 -21.94 -4.43 -4.56
C LEU A 315 -20.87 -3.90 -5.50
N LEU A 316 -20.57 -4.61 -6.60
CA LEU A 316 -19.61 -4.17 -7.62
C LEU A 316 -20.09 -2.89 -8.31
N GLU A 317 -21.39 -2.75 -8.58
CA GLU A 317 -21.99 -1.52 -9.11
C GLU A 317 -21.78 -0.33 -8.17
N LEU A 318 -21.97 -0.52 -6.86
CA LEU A 318 -21.70 0.51 -5.85
C LEU A 318 -20.20 0.87 -5.75
N ALA A 319 -19.32 -0.10 -5.95
CA ALA A 319 -17.88 0.12 -5.93
C ALA A 319 -17.36 0.87 -7.17
N GLY A 320 -18.12 0.84 -8.28
CA GLY A 320 -17.83 1.59 -9.50
C GLY A 320 -16.79 0.96 -10.42
N GLU A 321 -16.57 1.65 -11.54
CA GLU A 321 -15.66 1.22 -12.61
C GLU A 321 -14.22 1.06 -12.09
N GLY A 322 -13.54 0.00 -12.56
CA GLY A 322 -12.18 -0.34 -12.14
C GLY A 322 -12.13 -1.26 -10.92
N SER A 323 -13.26 -1.45 -10.20
CA SER A 323 -13.38 -2.43 -9.14
C SER A 323 -13.56 -3.84 -9.72
N ALA A 324 -13.26 -4.88 -8.93
CA ALA A 324 -13.44 -6.27 -9.32
C ALA A 324 -14.08 -7.08 -8.19
N LEU A 325 -14.83 -8.13 -8.52
CA LEU A 325 -15.24 -9.12 -7.52
C LEU A 325 -14.04 -9.87 -6.99
N ALA A 326 -14.09 -10.26 -5.72
CA ALA A 326 -13.05 -11.05 -5.07
C ALA A 326 -13.47 -12.54 -5.03
N PRO A 327 -12.90 -13.41 -5.90
CA PRO A 327 -13.18 -14.84 -5.86
C PRO A 327 -12.67 -15.52 -4.58
N GLY A 328 -11.65 -14.93 -3.95
CA GLY A 328 -11.05 -15.36 -2.70
C GLY A 328 -10.50 -14.18 -1.93
N ILE A 329 -9.80 -14.45 -0.84
CA ILE A 329 -9.23 -13.42 0.02
C ILE A 329 -7.93 -12.84 -0.54
N ILE A 330 -7.22 -13.56 -1.41
CA ILE A 330 -5.98 -13.10 -2.06
C ILE A 330 -6.36 -12.23 -3.26
N PRO A 331 -5.89 -10.97 -3.31
CA PRO A 331 -6.20 -10.05 -4.42
C PRO A 331 -5.61 -10.52 -5.75
N SER A 332 -6.29 -10.15 -6.82
CA SER A 332 -6.04 -10.62 -8.19
C SER A 332 -4.62 -10.34 -8.74
N GLN A 333 -3.89 -9.41 -8.12
CA GLN A 333 -2.52 -9.06 -8.51
C GLN A 333 -1.46 -10.01 -7.97
N LEU A 334 -1.81 -10.83 -6.96
CA LEU A 334 -0.83 -11.69 -6.29
C LEU A 334 -0.83 -13.10 -6.84
N LEU A 335 0.32 -13.76 -6.69
CA LEU A 335 0.48 -15.17 -6.98
C LEU A 335 -0.58 -16.00 -6.23
N GLY A 336 -1.15 -17.01 -6.88
CA GLY A 336 -2.13 -17.90 -6.26
C GLY A 336 -3.52 -17.30 -6.07
N ALA A 337 -3.80 -16.09 -6.55
CA ALA A 337 -5.15 -15.54 -6.60
C ALA A 337 -6.09 -16.43 -7.41
N LEU A 338 -7.32 -16.59 -6.95
CA LEU A 338 -8.34 -17.33 -7.70
C LEU A 338 -8.72 -16.56 -8.98
N PRO A 339 -8.96 -17.24 -10.10
CA PRO A 339 -9.32 -16.58 -11.36
C PRO A 339 -10.71 -15.92 -11.26
N ALA A 340 -10.89 -14.80 -11.96
CA ALA A 340 -12.16 -14.05 -11.98
C ALA A 340 -13.39 -14.89 -12.36
N SER A 341 -13.20 -15.99 -13.11
CA SER A 341 -14.27 -16.95 -13.45
C SER A 341 -14.83 -17.69 -12.25
N GLN A 342 -14.15 -17.68 -11.10
CA GLN A 342 -14.62 -18.25 -9.83
C GLN A 342 -15.27 -17.19 -8.92
N ALA A 343 -15.47 -15.97 -9.41
CA ALA A 343 -16.15 -14.94 -8.65
C ALA A 343 -17.56 -15.42 -8.22
N PRO A 344 -17.95 -15.18 -6.94
CA PRO A 344 -19.24 -15.63 -6.45
C PRO A 344 -20.39 -14.89 -7.14
N ALA A 345 -21.48 -15.59 -7.33
CA ALA A 345 -22.73 -15.04 -7.79
C ALA A 345 -23.84 -15.26 -6.74
N ARG A 346 -24.81 -14.37 -6.74
CA ARG A 346 -25.99 -14.52 -5.86
C ARG A 346 -26.78 -15.76 -6.21
N ASP A 347 -27.10 -16.58 -5.20
CA ASP A 347 -28.01 -17.75 -5.28
C ASP A 347 -29.08 -17.61 -4.19
N LEU A 348 -30.12 -16.83 -4.46
CA LEU A 348 -31.16 -16.51 -3.46
C LEU A 348 -31.91 -17.77 -2.99
N GLU A 349 -32.25 -18.71 -3.88
CA GLU A 349 -32.95 -19.93 -3.51
C GLU A 349 -32.02 -20.87 -2.72
N GLY A 350 -30.78 -21.01 -3.11
CA GLY A 350 -29.77 -21.73 -2.32
C GLY A 350 -29.50 -21.08 -0.95
N ALA A 351 -29.58 -19.75 -0.85
CA ALA A 351 -29.46 -19.04 0.43
C ALA A 351 -30.60 -19.35 1.37
N LYS A 352 -31.85 -19.31 0.86
CA LYS A 352 -33.06 -19.69 1.63
C LYS A 352 -33.03 -21.15 2.07
N ALA A 353 -32.58 -22.04 1.18
CA ALA A 353 -32.47 -23.48 1.50
C ALA A 353 -31.39 -23.69 2.59
N ALA A 354 -30.24 -22.99 2.52
CA ALA A 354 -29.21 -23.07 3.54
C ALA A 354 -29.70 -22.52 4.89
N LEU A 355 -30.42 -21.39 4.89
CA LEU A 355 -31.01 -20.84 6.11
C LEU A 355 -32.04 -21.81 6.73
N ALA A 356 -32.91 -22.41 5.93
CA ALA A 356 -33.86 -23.43 6.41
C ALA A 356 -33.13 -24.64 7.03
N ALA A 357 -32.03 -25.09 6.40
CA ALA A 357 -31.20 -26.19 6.89
C ALA A 357 -30.42 -25.83 8.18
N SER A 358 -30.22 -24.53 8.48
CA SER A 358 -29.61 -24.09 9.72
C SER A 358 -30.46 -24.33 10.97
N GLY A 359 -31.79 -24.43 10.81
CA GLY A 359 -32.75 -24.55 11.91
C GLY A 359 -32.97 -23.25 12.70
N LEU A 360 -32.42 -22.13 12.30
CA LEU A 360 -32.47 -20.87 13.05
C LEU A 360 -33.75 -20.05 12.85
N GLY A 361 -34.62 -20.47 11.90
CA GLY A 361 -35.80 -19.69 11.55
C GLY A 361 -35.43 -18.36 10.87
N ASN A 362 -35.91 -17.24 11.45
CA ASN A 362 -35.62 -15.89 10.99
C ASN A 362 -34.65 -15.20 11.98
N PRO A 363 -33.35 -15.47 11.89
CA PRO A 363 -32.39 -14.96 12.85
C PRO A 363 -32.18 -13.46 12.69
N THR A 364 -31.82 -12.81 13.80
CA THR A 364 -31.29 -11.44 13.81
C THR A 364 -29.81 -11.46 14.18
N VAL A 365 -28.99 -10.74 13.43
CA VAL A 365 -27.55 -10.59 13.66
C VAL A 365 -27.11 -9.14 13.56
N LYS A 366 -26.08 -8.76 14.30
CA LYS A 366 -25.47 -7.43 14.21
C LYS A 366 -24.37 -7.45 13.16
N LEU A 367 -24.33 -6.40 12.32
CA LEU A 367 -23.24 -6.15 11.39
C LEU A 367 -22.55 -4.84 11.78
N GLU A 368 -21.35 -4.94 12.33
CA GLU A 368 -20.52 -3.80 12.67
C GLU A 368 -19.64 -3.39 11.48
N TYR A 369 -19.46 -2.09 11.31
CA TYR A 369 -18.55 -1.52 10.32
C TYR A 369 -18.06 -0.14 10.76
N PRO A 370 -16.83 0.28 10.35
CA PRO A 370 -16.30 1.61 10.65
C PRO A 370 -17.03 2.69 9.83
N SER A 371 -17.73 3.61 10.51
CA SER A 371 -18.62 4.59 9.88
C SER A 371 -17.91 5.65 9.03
N GLU A 372 -16.65 5.97 9.37
CA GLU A 372 -15.89 7.07 8.76
C GLU A 372 -14.75 6.59 7.85
N LEU A 373 -14.50 5.27 7.82
CA LEU A 373 -13.44 4.69 7.01
C LEU A 373 -13.87 4.58 5.55
N THR A 374 -12.96 4.94 4.66
CA THR A 374 -13.07 4.65 3.23
C THR A 374 -11.88 3.81 2.77
N VAL A 375 -12.12 2.90 1.84
CA VAL A 375 -11.06 2.12 1.18
C VAL A 375 -11.04 2.52 -0.28
N ASN A 376 -9.97 3.15 -0.73
CA ASN A 376 -9.85 3.69 -2.08
C ASN A 376 -11.03 4.62 -2.47
N GLY A 377 -11.54 5.40 -1.49
CA GLY A 377 -12.68 6.30 -1.66
C GLY A 377 -14.05 5.63 -1.55
N LEU A 378 -14.13 4.32 -1.40
CA LEU A 378 -15.39 3.58 -1.19
C LEU A 378 -15.71 3.50 0.31
N SER A 379 -16.86 4.01 0.74
CA SER A 379 -17.31 3.92 2.13
C SER A 379 -18.04 2.61 2.40
N PHE A 380 -17.99 2.15 3.67
CA PHE A 380 -18.62 0.89 4.07
C PHE A 380 -20.15 0.97 4.21
N GLN A 381 -20.70 2.12 4.53
CA GLN A 381 -22.13 2.26 4.80
C GLN A 381 -23.02 1.80 3.63
N PRO A 382 -22.85 2.25 2.37
CA PRO A 382 -23.69 1.78 1.25
C PRO A 382 -23.57 0.27 1.02
N LEU A 383 -22.40 -0.33 1.26
CA LEU A 383 -22.19 -1.77 1.17
C LEU A 383 -22.96 -2.50 2.26
N ALA A 384 -22.90 -2.03 3.51
CA ALA A 384 -23.61 -2.60 4.65
C ALA A 384 -25.13 -2.53 4.45
N GLU A 385 -25.67 -1.41 3.98
CA GLU A 385 -27.09 -1.23 3.67
C GLU A 385 -27.56 -2.16 2.54
N ARG A 386 -26.75 -2.33 1.49
CA ARG A 386 -27.06 -3.29 0.41
C ARG A 386 -27.05 -4.73 0.94
N ILE A 387 -26.07 -5.12 1.75
CA ILE A 387 -25.99 -6.45 2.37
C ILE A 387 -27.19 -6.68 3.29
N GLN A 388 -27.58 -5.70 4.11
CA GLN A 388 -28.78 -5.77 4.94
C GLN A 388 -30.04 -6.05 4.10
N ALA A 389 -30.22 -5.31 3.01
CA ALA A 389 -31.36 -5.50 2.11
C ALA A 389 -31.35 -6.89 1.46
N ASN A 390 -30.19 -7.36 1.01
CA ASN A 390 -30.06 -8.69 0.41
C ASN A 390 -30.37 -9.83 1.39
N LEU A 391 -29.85 -9.76 2.61
CA LEU A 391 -30.05 -10.79 3.61
C LEU A 391 -31.48 -10.81 4.16
N LYS A 392 -32.18 -9.67 4.14
CA LYS A 392 -33.61 -9.60 4.45
C LYS A 392 -34.44 -10.43 3.48
N GLU A 393 -34.10 -10.46 2.19
CA GLU A 393 -34.78 -11.31 1.19
C GLU A 393 -34.59 -12.83 1.43
N VAL A 394 -33.47 -13.19 2.09
CA VAL A 394 -33.19 -14.58 2.53
C VAL A 394 -34.02 -14.96 3.76
N GLY A 395 -34.42 -13.97 4.58
CA GLY A 395 -35.10 -14.17 5.88
C GLY A 395 -34.18 -13.88 7.08
N ILE A 396 -33.03 -13.25 6.86
CA ILE A 396 -32.08 -12.83 7.91
C ILE A 396 -32.29 -11.35 8.18
N THR A 397 -32.52 -10.97 9.44
CA THR A 397 -32.55 -9.57 9.87
C THR A 397 -31.15 -9.14 10.26
N VAL A 398 -30.64 -8.09 9.63
CA VAL A 398 -29.33 -7.49 9.97
C VAL A 398 -29.56 -6.17 10.68
N ASP A 399 -29.01 -6.06 11.89
CA ASP A 399 -28.99 -4.82 12.68
C ASP A 399 -27.63 -4.12 12.44
N LEU A 400 -27.65 -3.00 11.70
CA LEU A 400 -26.45 -2.25 11.35
C LEU A 400 -25.90 -1.51 12.55
N GLN A 401 -24.61 -1.70 12.85
CA GLN A 401 -23.88 -1.12 13.95
C GLN A 401 -22.70 -0.25 13.45
N PRO A 402 -22.96 0.96 12.91
CA PRO A 402 -21.88 1.87 12.56
C PRO A 402 -21.15 2.32 13.81
N ALA A 403 -19.83 2.23 13.83
CA ALA A 403 -19.00 2.66 14.94
C ALA A 403 -17.84 3.56 14.46
N PRO A 404 -17.37 4.52 15.32
CA PRO A 404 -16.13 5.24 15.03
C PRO A 404 -14.97 4.28 14.75
N VAL A 405 -14.07 4.61 13.82
CA VAL A 405 -12.98 3.73 13.36
C VAL A 405 -12.19 3.11 14.53
N THR A 406 -11.87 3.90 15.56
CA THR A 406 -11.11 3.42 16.72
C THR A 406 -11.85 2.36 17.51
N THR A 407 -13.17 2.53 17.70
CA THR A 407 -14.02 1.57 18.40
C THR A 407 -14.23 0.30 17.60
N ALA A 408 -14.59 0.44 16.32
CA ALA A 408 -14.77 -0.70 15.42
C ALA A 408 -13.48 -1.53 15.31
N LEU A 409 -12.32 -0.87 15.18
CA LEU A 409 -11.03 -1.53 15.11
C LEU A 409 -10.66 -2.27 16.40
N ASP A 410 -11.00 -1.71 17.59
CA ASP A 410 -10.83 -2.42 18.88
C ASP A 410 -11.72 -3.66 18.93
N ASN A 411 -13.01 -3.53 18.57
CA ASN A 411 -13.93 -4.66 18.54
C ASN A 411 -13.48 -5.75 17.58
N TYR A 412 -13.08 -5.39 16.36
CA TYR A 412 -12.54 -6.31 15.36
C TYR A 412 -11.29 -7.04 15.86
N ARG A 413 -10.30 -6.30 16.37
CA ARG A 413 -9.03 -6.87 16.84
C ARG A 413 -9.20 -7.83 18.01
N ASN A 414 -10.20 -7.58 18.84
CA ASN A 414 -10.51 -8.40 20.02
C ASN A 414 -11.61 -9.46 19.77
N GLY A 415 -12.05 -9.66 18.52
CA GLY A 415 -13.03 -10.68 18.15
C GLY A 415 -14.39 -10.49 18.81
N LYS A 416 -14.84 -9.24 19.01
CA LYS A 416 -16.10 -8.91 19.71
C LYS A 416 -17.31 -8.76 18.79
N GLU A 417 -17.06 -8.62 17.47
CA GLU A 417 -18.11 -8.43 16.47
C GLU A 417 -18.87 -9.74 16.22
N GLU A 418 -20.19 -9.68 16.11
CA GLU A 418 -21.01 -10.82 15.68
C GLU A 418 -20.81 -11.09 14.18
N MET A 419 -21.02 -10.07 13.36
CA MET A 419 -20.55 -9.98 11.98
C MET A 419 -19.81 -8.65 11.82
N GLY A 420 -18.79 -8.64 10.99
CA GLY A 420 -18.01 -7.44 10.67
C GLY A 420 -17.85 -7.25 9.17
N LEU A 421 -17.83 -6.00 8.71
CA LEU A 421 -17.47 -5.62 7.34
C LEU A 421 -16.14 -4.90 7.36
N TRP A 422 -15.12 -5.52 6.78
CA TRP A 422 -13.73 -5.08 6.86
C TRP A 422 -13.02 -5.20 5.53
N TYR A 423 -11.76 -4.79 5.49
CA TYR A 423 -10.86 -5.01 4.38
C TYR A 423 -9.49 -5.46 4.86
N TRP A 424 -8.75 -6.08 3.96
CA TRP A 424 -7.34 -6.41 4.13
C TRP A 424 -6.57 -6.03 2.87
N GLY A 425 -5.46 -5.34 3.05
CA GLY A 425 -4.45 -5.10 2.02
C GLY A 425 -3.17 -5.84 2.39
N PRO A 426 -2.35 -6.24 1.42
CA PRO A 426 -1.15 -7.02 1.69
C PRO A 426 -0.08 -6.19 2.38
N ASP A 427 0.49 -6.74 3.44
CA ASP A 427 1.67 -6.20 4.12
C ASP A 427 2.92 -6.28 3.22
N TYR A 428 2.95 -7.29 2.37
CA TYR A 428 3.91 -7.51 1.28
C TYR A 428 3.21 -8.29 0.17
N PRO A 429 3.64 -8.18 -1.11
CA PRO A 429 2.87 -8.72 -2.22
C PRO A 429 3.11 -10.22 -2.43
N ASP A 430 2.84 -11.01 -1.40
CA ASP A 430 2.96 -12.46 -1.41
C ASP A 430 1.73 -13.12 -0.78
N PRO A 431 1.23 -14.24 -1.32
CA PRO A 431 0.04 -14.89 -0.81
C PRO A 431 0.19 -15.42 0.62
N SER A 432 1.40 -15.57 1.14
CA SER A 432 1.64 -16.01 2.52
C SER A 432 1.12 -15.04 3.58
N ASP A 433 0.94 -13.76 3.23
CA ASP A 433 0.28 -12.79 4.11
C ASP A 433 -1.15 -13.21 4.48
N TYR A 434 -1.81 -13.94 3.59
CA TYR A 434 -3.20 -14.41 3.77
C TYR A 434 -3.31 -15.70 4.60
N LEU A 435 -2.20 -16.31 5.00
CA LEU A 435 -2.19 -17.36 6.03
C LEU A 435 -2.69 -16.84 7.38
N LEU A 436 -2.68 -15.52 7.58
CA LEU A 436 -3.25 -14.87 8.77
C LEU A 436 -4.77 -15.10 8.92
N PHE A 437 -5.48 -15.48 7.87
CA PHE A 437 -6.91 -15.79 7.87
C PHE A 437 -7.25 -17.20 8.36
N LEU A 438 -6.25 -18.05 8.54
CA LEU A 438 -6.44 -19.45 8.95
C LEU A 438 -6.85 -19.58 10.43
N PRO A 439 -7.39 -20.73 10.86
CA PRO A 439 -7.70 -21.00 12.25
C PRO A 439 -6.48 -20.77 13.16
N GLY A 440 -6.68 -20.14 14.30
CA GLY A 440 -5.61 -19.84 15.25
C GLY A 440 -4.63 -18.75 14.85
N LYS A 441 -4.73 -18.21 13.63
CA LYS A 441 -3.90 -17.08 13.16
C LYS A 441 -4.58 -15.74 13.44
N THR A 442 -3.82 -14.64 13.30
CA THR A 442 -4.24 -13.31 13.76
C THR A 442 -5.62 -12.88 13.26
N VAL A 443 -5.90 -13.01 11.96
CA VAL A 443 -7.20 -12.60 11.39
C VAL A 443 -8.27 -13.66 11.65
N GLY A 444 -7.91 -14.94 11.62
CA GLY A 444 -8.81 -16.03 12.04
C GLY A 444 -9.31 -15.83 13.48
N LEU A 445 -8.42 -15.48 14.42
CA LEU A 445 -8.79 -15.22 15.82
C LEU A 445 -9.70 -14.00 15.98
N ARG A 446 -9.59 -12.98 15.13
CA ARG A 446 -10.53 -11.84 15.11
C ARG A 446 -11.97 -12.26 14.74
N ALA A 447 -12.09 -13.32 13.94
CA ALA A 447 -13.37 -13.96 13.65
C ALA A 447 -13.72 -15.09 14.66
N GLY A 448 -13.06 -15.15 15.82
CA GLY A 448 -13.28 -16.21 16.80
C GLY A 448 -12.89 -17.62 16.33
N TRP A 449 -12.16 -17.73 15.22
CA TRP A 449 -11.81 -18.99 14.56
C TRP A 449 -10.52 -19.56 15.13
N LYS A 450 -10.66 -20.40 16.14
CA LYS A 450 -9.55 -20.92 16.96
C LYS A 450 -8.83 -22.05 16.24
N GLU A 451 -7.61 -22.33 16.64
CA GLU A 451 -6.82 -23.49 16.22
C GLU A 451 -7.64 -24.79 16.44
N GLY A 452 -7.58 -25.70 15.49
CA GLY A 452 -8.37 -26.94 15.47
C GLY A 452 -9.82 -26.79 14.97
N ALA A 453 -10.25 -25.58 14.58
CA ALA A 453 -11.62 -25.33 14.13
C ALA A 453 -11.94 -25.94 12.75
N SER A 454 -10.95 -26.07 11.88
CA SER A 454 -11.07 -26.77 10.58
C SER A 454 -9.73 -27.38 10.17
N LYS A 455 -9.65 -28.68 10.31
CA LYS A 455 -8.43 -29.45 10.00
C LYS A 455 -8.07 -29.35 8.50
N GLU A 456 -9.08 -29.39 7.64
CA GLU A 456 -8.89 -29.32 6.18
C GLU A 456 -8.28 -27.98 5.76
N VAL A 457 -8.76 -26.86 6.35
CA VAL A 457 -8.23 -25.52 6.08
C VAL A 457 -6.84 -25.36 6.65
N GLU A 458 -6.57 -25.85 7.86
CA GLU A 458 -5.22 -25.80 8.48
C GLU A 458 -4.21 -26.57 7.66
N GLU A 459 -4.52 -27.83 7.27
CA GLU A 459 -3.65 -28.65 6.43
C GLU A 459 -3.38 -28.02 5.06
N SER A 460 -4.40 -27.38 4.44
CA SER A 460 -4.21 -26.68 3.16
C SER A 460 -3.29 -25.47 3.32
N GLY A 461 -3.40 -24.72 4.43
CA GLY A 461 -2.52 -23.63 4.78
C GLY A 461 -1.08 -24.05 5.04
N GLU A 462 -0.88 -25.15 5.75
CA GLU A 462 0.47 -25.72 5.98
C GLU A 462 1.14 -26.13 4.65
N LYS A 463 0.38 -26.75 3.75
CA LYS A 463 0.86 -27.09 2.39
C LYS A 463 1.22 -25.84 1.59
N ALA A 464 0.39 -24.79 1.66
CA ALA A 464 0.64 -23.53 0.97
C ALA A 464 1.89 -22.83 1.52
N ALA A 465 2.06 -22.79 2.85
CA ALA A 465 3.23 -22.21 3.49
C ALA A 465 4.55 -22.94 3.15
N ALA A 466 4.48 -24.26 2.97
CA ALA A 466 5.66 -25.10 2.66
C ALA A 466 5.96 -25.19 1.15
N ALA A 467 5.06 -24.72 0.28
CA ALA A 467 5.24 -24.84 -1.16
C ALA A 467 6.39 -23.94 -1.66
N ILE A 468 7.24 -24.48 -2.52
CA ILE A 468 8.38 -23.78 -3.12
C ILE A 468 8.24 -23.79 -4.64
N GLY A 469 8.53 -22.64 -5.27
CA GLY A 469 8.37 -22.41 -6.70
C GLY A 469 6.95 -21.96 -7.09
N ASP A 470 6.87 -21.13 -8.10
CA ASP A 470 5.66 -20.37 -8.45
C ASP A 470 4.46 -21.25 -8.80
N GLU A 471 4.68 -22.35 -9.55
CA GLU A 471 3.61 -23.27 -9.94
C GLU A 471 3.01 -23.99 -8.74
N ALA A 472 3.88 -24.57 -7.86
CA ALA A 472 3.44 -25.29 -6.67
C ALA A 472 2.76 -24.33 -5.68
N ARG A 473 3.29 -23.13 -5.50
CA ARG A 473 2.70 -22.09 -4.66
C ARG A 473 1.34 -21.63 -5.19
N THR A 474 1.25 -21.34 -6.48
CA THR A 474 -0.02 -20.97 -7.13
C THR A 474 -1.12 -22.00 -6.87
N ALA A 475 -0.82 -23.29 -7.08
CA ALA A 475 -1.78 -24.37 -6.86
C ALA A 475 -2.15 -24.52 -5.37
N ALA A 476 -1.18 -24.44 -4.47
CA ALA A 476 -1.42 -24.63 -3.03
C ALA A 476 -2.24 -23.47 -2.43
N TYR A 477 -1.95 -22.21 -2.79
CA TYR A 477 -2.72 -21.05 -2.32
C TYR A 477 -4.11 -20.98 -2.95
N ALA A 478 -4.30 -21.44 -4.18
CA ALA A 478 -5.63 -21.60 -4.78
C ALA A 478 -6.47 -22.64 -4.03
N ASP A 479 -5.87 -23.81 -3.69
CA ASP A 479 -6.54 -24.83 -2.87
C ASP A 479 -6.90 -24.29 -1.48
N MET A 480 -5.97 -23.63 -0.81
CA MET A 480 -6.22 -23.00 0.51
C MET A 480 -7.42 -22.04 0.46
N GLN A 481 -7.49 -21.15 -0.55
CA GLN A 481 -8.63 -20.24 -0.70
C GLN A 481 -9.94 -20.98 -0.96
N ASN A 482 -9.93 -22.05 -1.75
CA ASN A 482 -11.13 -22.85 -1.99
C ASN A 482 -11.63 -23.51 -0.70
N GLN A 483 -10.73 -24.05 0.14
CA GLN A 483 -11.08 -24.60 1.45
C GLN A 483 -11.58 -23.49 2.39
N LEU A 484 -10.91 -22.33 2.42
CA LEU A 484 -11.33 -21.17 3.20
C LEU A 484 -12.72 -20.66 2.79
N ASN A 485 -12.99 -20.57 1.49
CA ASN A 485 -14.30 -20.17 0.96
C ASN A 485 -15.40 -21.20 1.30
N ALA A 486 -15.08 -22.49 1.34
CA ALA A 486 -16.05 -23.54 1.63
C ALA A 486 -16.42 -23.61 3.13
N ALA A 487 -15.42 -23.51 4.02
CA ALA A 487 -15.58 -23.81 5.45
C ALA A 487 -15.32 -22.59 6.37
N GLY A 488 -14.67 -21.56 5.89
CA GLY A 488 -14.25 -20.42 6.72
C GLY A 488 -15.34 -19.39 7.02
N PRO A 489 -15.09 -18.56 8.02
CA PRO A 489 -16.02 -17.51 8.45
C PRO A 489 -15.99 -16.26 7.59
N PHE A 490 -15.12 -16.21 6.58
CA PHE A 490 -14.93 -15.04 5.73
C PHE A 490 -15.72 -15.16 4.43
N VAL A 491 -16.29 -14.04 3.99
CA VAL A 491 -16.98 -13.91 2.70
C VAL A 491 -16.30 -12.80 1.92
N PRO A 492 -15.32 -13.11 1.05
CA PRO A 492 -14.72 -12.11 0.16
C PRO A 492 -15.79 -11.50 -0.73
N LEU A 493 -15.76 -10.18 -0.90
CA LEU A 493 -16.77 -9.43 -1.65
C LEU A 493 -16.18 -8.83 -2.93
N LEU A 494 -15.29 -7.85 -2.77
CA LEU A 494 -14.73 -7.12 -3.90
C LEU A 494 -13.38 -6.47 -3.57
N GLN A 495 -12.65 -6.12 -4.63
CA GLN A 495 -11.51 -5.22 -4.63
C GLN A 495 -11.96 -3.86 -5.15
N PRO A 496 -11.96 -2.79 -4.33
CA PRO A 496 -12.33 -1.44 -4.81
C PRO A 496 -11.28 -0.92 -5.79
N SER A 497 -11.69 -0.02 -6.67
CA SER A 497 -10.80 0.61 -7.64
C SER A 497 -9.80 1.54 -6.97
N GLN A 498 -8.51 1.41 -7.29
CA GLN A 498 -7.55 2.49 -7.11
C GLN A 498 -7.68 3.45 -8.28
N ASN A 499 -8.02 4.69 -7.99
CA ASN A 499 -8.16 5.73 -9.00
C ASN A 499 -7.02 6.72 -8.86
N ILE A 500 -6.17 6.80 -9.89
CA ILE A 500 -5.08 7.77 -9.95
C ILE A 500 -5.32 8.69 -11.15
N VAL A 501 -5.33 9.99 -10.89
CA VAL A 501 -5.49 10.99 -11.95
C VAL A 501 -4.17 11.70 -12.18
N THR A 502 -3.75 11.78 -13.44
CA THR A 502 -2.50 12.44 -13.82
C THR A 502 -2.71 13.47 -14.93
N ALA A 503 -1.91 14.53 -14.90
CA ALA A 503 -1.75 15.42 -16.03
C ALA A 503 -1.23 14.63 -17.25
N ALA A 504 -1.69 15.01 -18.47
CA ALA A 504 -1.27 14.32 -19.71
C ALA A 504 0.24 14.40 -20.00
N SER A 505 0.95 15.34 -19.35
CA SER A 505 2.41 15.44 -19.44
C SER A 505 3.16 14.40 -18.62
N VAL A 506 2.52 13.74 -17.65
CA VAL A 506 3.15 12.70 -16.84
C VAL A 506 3.08 11.36 -17.58
N THR A 507 4.19 10.65 -17.59
CA THR A 507 4.31 9.29 -18.18
C THR A 507 4.89 8.32 -17.15
N GLY A 508 4.84 7.02 -17.43
CA GLY A 508 5.45 5.99 -16.56
C GLY A 508 4.66 5.66 -15.31
N LEU A 509 3.41 6.18 -15.15
CA LEU A 509 2.59 5.82 -14.00
C LEU A 509 2.18 4.35 -14.06
N ALA A 510 2.51 3.61 -13.03
CA ALA A 510 1.99 2.29 -12.72
C ALA A 510 1.52 2.25 -11.27
N TYR A 511 0.35 1.64 -11.01
CA TYR A 511 -0.09 1.39 -9.64
C TYR A 511 0.68 0.20 -9.07
N HIS A 512 1.25 0.38 -7.88
CA HIS A 512 1.92 -0.67 -7.14
C HIS A 512 1.17 -0.97 -5.83
N PRO A 513 0.88 -2.25 -5.49
CA PRO A 513 0.06 -2.62 -4.33
C PRO A 513 0.68 -2.26 -2.97
N VAL A 514 2.00 -2.08 -2.87
CA VAL A 514 2.68 -1.75 -1.61
C VAL A 514 2.97 -0.26 -1.47
N TRP A 515 3.58 0.38 -2.49
CA TRP A 515 3.99 1.79 -2.41
C TRP A 515 3.21 2.71 -3.35
N THR A 516 2.08 2.28 -3.85
CA THR A 516 1.12 3.04 -4.68
C THR A 516 1.72 3.56 -5.99
N VAL A 517 2.80 4.34 -5.94
CA VAL A 517 3.49 4.90 -7.11
C VAL A 517 5.00 4.94 -6.89
N ASP A 518 5.78 4.51 -7.88
CA ASP A 518 7.22 4.75 -7.92
C ASP A 518 7.50 6.10 -8.59
N ILE A 519 7.99 7.06 -7.81
CA ILE A 519 8.26 8.41 -8.31
C ILE A 519 9.44 8.42 -9.30
N ALA A 520 10.37 7.49 -9.16
CA ALA A 520 11.53 7.39 -10.03
C ALA A 520 11.19 7.00 -11.47
N ASP A 521 10.12 6.23 -11.65
CA ASP A 521 9.63 5.77 -12.96
C ASP A 521 8.84 6.83 -13.72
N LEU A 522 8.45 7.91 -13.04
CA LEU A 522 7.65 8.97 -13.65
C LEU A 522 8.49 9.82 -14.62
N GLY A 523 7.98 9.94 -15.85
CA GLY A 523 8.57 10.73 -16.92
C GLY A 523 7.74 11.95 -17.30
N VAL A 524 8.30 12.76 -18.21
CA VAL A 524 7.66 13.94 -18.81
C VAL A 524 7.60 13.75 -20.31
N LYS A 525 6.42 14.01 -20.93
CA LYS A 525 6.27 14.11 -22.40
C LYS A 525 6.97 15.33 -22.93
#